data_71cefa0c0f0cf3b6116943964f8c2a4c
#
_entry.id   71cefa0c0f0cf3b6116943964f8c2a4c
#
_cell.length_a   1.000
_cell.length_b   1.000
_cell.length_c   1.000
_cell.angle_alpha   90.00
_cell.angle_beta   90.00
_cell.angle_gamma   90.00
#
_symmetry.space_group_name_H-M   'P 1'
#
loop_
_entity.id
_entity.type
_entity.pdbx_description
1 polymer ?
#
loop_
_entity_poly.entity_id
_entity_poly.type
_entity_poly.pdbx_seq_one_letter_code
_entity_poly.pdbx_strand_id
1 'polypeptide(L)'
;PSLIFILQGTETIQLGDREIVYGPMSYLASSVHLPVQGQIVDACKDRPYLAAKITVDPQEVTDLVLELGDKVASFDPDSPCPEISCGLCMSYMDERIQGALYRLLSLLDSPDDIQVLAPLARREIIYRALIGEMGPRMRKFVAADSQANRISRVISTLRGRYTEPLRVKELAEEANMSESTLFHSFKQVTRMSPLQFQKKLRLYEARRLMLTEGLEAATASYRVGYESPSHFSREYSRLFGSSPRADVQLLRGVLGSRGQPA
;
A
#
# COMPACT_ATOMS: atom_id res chain seq x y z
N PRO A 1 4.84 -3.82 3.87
CA PRO A 1 5.57 -2.56 3.61
C PRO A 1 6.05 -2.48 2.16
N SER A 2 6.10 -1.28 1.58
CA SER A 2 6.61 -1.06 0.23
C SER A 2 7.05 0.38 0.02
N LEU A 3 7.99 0.55 -0.91
CA LEU A 3 8.37 1.84 -1.50
C LEU A 3 7.81 1.88 -2.93
N ILE A 4 7.17 2.98 -3.30
CA ILE A 4 6.58 3.18 -4.62
C ILE A 4 7.19 4.46 -5.21
N PHE A 5 7.96 4.32 -6.28
CA PHE A 5 8.68 5.38 -6.95
C PHE A 5 7.94 5.78 -8.20
N ILE A 6 7.67 7.08 -8.37
CA ILE A 6 7.01 7.60 -9.56
C ILE A 6 8.07 8.11 -10.54
N LEU A 7 8.07 7.50 -11.72
CA LEU A 7 9.01 7.82 -12.78
C LEU A 7 8.39 8.77 -13.81
N GLN A 8 7.10 8.61 -14.10
CA GLN A 8 6.37 9.42 -15.06
C GLN A 8 4.87 9.47 -14.72
N GLY A 9 4.26 10.63 -14.98
CA GLY A 9 2.85 10.87 -14.67
C GLY A 9 2.63 11.27 -13.22
N THR A 10 1.38 11.54 -12.86
CA THR A 10 0.97 11.98 -11.52
C THR A 10 -0.20 11.11 -11.06
N GLU A 11 -0.17 10.72 -9.80
CA GLU A 11 -1.23 9.97 -9.15
C GLU A 11 -1.71 10.71 -7.90
N THR A 12 -2.99 10.59 -7.63
CA THR A 12 -3.63 11.05 -6.40
C THR A 12 -4.11 9.84 -5.62
N ILE A 13 -3.83 9.79 -4.33
CA ILE A 13 -4.36 8.76 -3.42
C ILE A 13 -5.26 9.39 -2.39
N GLN A 14 -6.45 8.81 -2.24
CA GLN A 14 -7.37 9.15 -1.15
C GLN A 14 -7.18 8.21 0.03
N LEU A 15 -6.71 8.75 1.14
CA LEU A 15 -6.56 8.03 2.41
C LEU A 15 -7.42 8.68 3.51
N GLY A 16 -8.61 8.11 3.74
CA GLY A 16 -9.61 8.72 4.62
C GLY A 16 -10.12 10.03 4.05
N ASP A 17 -9.94 11.10 4.79
CA ASP A 17 -10.29 12.50 4.45
C ASP A 17 -9.14 13.27 3.76
N ARG A 18 -7.99 12.62 3.58
CA ARG A 18 -6.81 13.24 2.98
C ARG A 18 -6.60 12.78 1.55
N GLU A 19 -6.25 13.74 0.73
CA GLU A 19 -5.79 13.55 -0.62
C GLU A 19 -4.27 13.79 -0.68
N ILE A 20 -3.53 12.84 -1.24
CA ILE A 20 -2.09 12.93 -1.44
C ILE A 20 -1.84 12.89 -2.94
N VAL A 21 -1.32 13.99 -3.47
CA VAL A 21 -0.90 14.11 -4.87
C VAL A 21 0.59 13.92 -4.95
N TYR A 22 1.06 13.02 -5.81
CA TYR A 22 2.47 12.74 -5.99
C TYR A 22 2.80 12.40 -7.44
N GLY A 23 3.98 12.78 -7.87
CA GLY A 23 4.40 12.71 -9.26
C GLY A 23 5.87 12.36 -9.41
N PRO A 24 6.48 12.66 -10.56
CA PRO A 24 7.87 12.33 -10.85
C PRO A 24 8.81 12.84 -9.76
N MET A 25 9.89 12.10 -9.51
CA MET A 25 10.90 12.40 -8.49
C MET A 25 10.41 12.25 -7.05
N SER A 26 9.20 11.79 -6.83
CA SER A 26 8.70 11.44 -5.49
C SER A 26 8.59 9.93 -5.29
N TYR A 27 8.58 9.51 -4.03
CA TYR A 27 8.25 8.15 -3.67
C TYR A 27 7.38 8.09 -2.43
N LEU A 28 6.56 7.06 -2.37
CA LEU A 28 5.72 6.75 -1.24
C LEU A 28 6.32 5.59 -0.44
N ALA A 29 6.37 5.74 0.86
CA ALA A 29 6.63 4.63 1.78
C ALA A 29 5.32 4.22 2.45
N SER A 30 4.94 2.95 2.27
CA SER A 30 3.79 2.35 2.93
C SER A 30 4.26 1.34 3.96
N SER A 31 3.90 1.57 5.23
CA SER A 31 4.23 0.67 6.34
C SER A 31 3.33 -0.56 6.38
N VAL A 32 2.14 -0.42 5.85
CA VAL A 32 1.09 -1.43 5.89
C VAL A 32 0.36 -1.46 4.55
N HIS A 33 -0.28 -2.58 4.27
CA HIS A 33 -1.12 -2.65 3.08
C HIS A 33 -2.43 -1.91 3.32
N LEU A 34 -2.60 -0.78 2.66
CA LEU A 34 -3.79 0.06 2.77
C LEU A 34 -4.72 -0.17 1.58
N PRO A 35 -6.04 -0.30 1.79
CA PRO A 35 -7.04 -0.30 0.72
C PRO A 35 -7.30 1.16 0.28
N VAL A 36 -6.32 1.74 -0.38
CA VAL A 36 -6.39 3.11 -0.92
C VAL A 36 -6.95 3.11 -2.33
N GLN A 37 -7.62 4.20 -2.67
CA GLN A 37 -8.04 4.47 -4.03
C GLN A 37 -7.04 5.43 -4.65
N GLY A 38 -6.32 4.97 -5.67
CA GLY A 38 -5.43 5.79 -6.48
C GLY A 38 -6.13 6.20 -7.77
N GLN A 39 -5.90 7.43 -8.20
CA GLN A 39 -6.32 7.95 -9.49
C GLN A 39 -5.13 8.54 -10.21
N ILE A 40 -4.84 8.04 -11.40
CA ILE A 40 -3.83 8.64 -12.28
C ILE A 40 -4.46 9.88 -12.89
N VAL A 41 -3.86 11.04 -12.65
CA VAL A 41 -4.40 12.35 -13.07
C VAL A 41 -3.61 12.99 -14.22
N ASP A 42 -2.35 12.57 -14.42
CA ASP A 42 -1.50 13.04 -15.53
C ASP A 42 -0.84 11.84 -16.21
N ALA A 43 -1.52 11.32 -17.23
CA ALA A 43 -0.99 10.32 -18.14
C ALA A 43 -1.77 10.33 -19.46
N CYS A 44 -1.08 10.06 -20.56
CA CYS A 44 -1.67 9.89 -21.87
C CYS A 44 -0.99 8.74 -22.63
N LYS A 45 -1.46 8.42 -23.83
CA LYS A 45 -0.94 7.30 -24.61
C LYS A 45 0.57 7.47 -24.94
N ASP A 46 0.99 8.69 -25.23
CA ASP A 46 2.39 9.02 -25.58
C ASP A 46 3.27 9.25 -24.35
N ARG A 47 2.65 9.52 -23.21
CA ARG A 47 3.31 9.70 -21.90
C ARG A 47 2.55 8.90 -20.83
N PRO A 48 2.74 7.57 -20.80
CA PRO A 48 2.05 6.72 -19.84
C PRO A 48 2.53 6.95 -18.41
N TYR A 49 1.68 6.58 -17.44
CA TYR A 49 2.10 6.53 -16.05
C TYR A 49 3.08 5.37 -15.85
N LEU A 50 4.24 5.69 -15.26
CA LEU A 50 5.28 4.71 -14.93
C LEU A 50 5.64 4.81 -13.46
N ALA A 51 5.56 3.69 -12.76
CA ALA A 51 5.95 3.57 -11.36
C ALA A 51 6.67 2.26 -11.10
N ALA A 52 7.62 2.28 -10.17
CA ALA A 52 8.30 1.09 -9.67
C ALA A 52 7.89 0.84 -8.22
N LYS A 53 7.48 -0.38 -7.90
CA LYS A 53 7.13 -0.79 -6.53
C LYS A 53 8.12 -1.82 -6.01
N ILE A 54 8.74 -1.51 -4.89
CA ILE A 54 9.65 -2.39 -4.16
C ILE A 54 8.94 -2.83 -2.88
N THR A 55 8.71 -4.13 -2.73
CA THR A 55 8.24 -4.69 -1.46
C THR A 55 9.40 -4.69 -0.47
N VAL A 56 9.16 -4.20 0.73
CA VAL A 56 10.17 -4.12 1.80
C VAL A 56 9.89 -5.21 2.82
N ASP A 57 10.87 -6.08 3.05
CA ASP A 57 10.79 -7.04 4.15
C ASP A 57 11.18 -6.33 5.46
N PRO A 58 10.34 -6.38 6.50
CA PRO A 58 10.69 -5.84 7.82
C PRO A 58 11.99 -6.41 8.38
N GLN A 59 12.29 -7.69 8.11
CA GLN A 59 13.53 -8.32 8.55
C GLN A 59 14.75 -7.67 7.89
N GLU A 60 14.69 -7.40 6.59
CA GLU A 60 15.76 -6.73 5.86
C GLU A 60 16.07 -5.32 6.41
N VAL A 61 15.02 -4.59 6.84
CA VAL A 61 15.21 -3.29 7.50
C VAL A 61 15.82 -3.45 8.88
N THR A 62 15.39 -4.46 9.65
CA THR A 62 15.97 -4.77 10.96
C THR A 62 17.46 -5.10 10.85
N ASP A 63 17.84 -5.94 9.90
CA ASP A 63 19.22 -6.32 9.65
C ASP A 63 20.07 -5.09 9.28
N LEU A 64 19.56 -4.21 8.43
CA LEU A 64 20.21 -2.95 8.10
C LEU A 64 20.37 -2.02 9.31
N VAL A 65 19.37 -1.91 10.18
CA VAL A 65 19.44 -1.11 11.41
C VAL A 65 20.52 -1.66 12.34
N LEU A 66 20.59 -2.97 12.51
CA LEU A 66 21.61 -3.63 13.34
C LEU A 66 23.03 -3.43 12.78
N GLU A 67 23.22 -3.54 11.47
CA GLU A 67 24.52 -3.30 10.82
C GLU A 67 24.97 -1.83 10.93
N LEU A 68 24.03 -0.89 10.89
CA LEU A 68 24.35 0.53 10.97
C LEU A 68 24.67 1.00 12.41
N GLY A 69 24.16 0.29 13.42
CA GLY A 69 24.42 0.61 14.84
C GLY A 69 24.14 2.08 15.16
N ASP A 70 25.07 2.72 15.86
CA ASP A 70 24.95 4.11 16.33
C ASP A 70 24.83 5.16 15.19
N LYS A 71 25.23 4.83 13.97
CA LYS A 71 25.05 5.74 12.83
C LYS A 71 23.57 6.04 12.52
N VAL A 72 22.68 5.16 12.94
CA VAL A 72 21.22 5.35 12.81
C VAL A 72 20.65 6.11 14.00
N ALA A 73 21.29 6.02 15.17
CA ALA A 73 20.84 6.69 16.39
C ALA A 73 21.02 8.23 16.35
N SER A 74 21.88 8.74 15.47
CA SER A 74 22.10 10.19 15.29
C SER A 74 20.96 10.92 14.56
N PHE A 75 19.95 10.19 14.06
CA PHE A 75 18.75 10.79 13.50
C PHE A 75 17.74 11.05 14.63
N ASP A 76 17.51 12.32 14.89
CA ASP A 76 16.60 12.84 15.91
C ASP A 76 15.23 12.13 15.84
N PRO A 77 14.84 11.35 16.85
CA PRO A 77 13.52 10.72 16.89
C PRO A 77 12.39 11.76 17.02
N ASP A 78 12.72 12.99 17.43
CA ASP A 78 11.80 14.11 17.60
C ASP A 78 11.76 15.06 16.39
N SER A 79 12.53 14.73 15.32
CA SER A 79 12.42 15.48 14.06
C SER A 79 10.94 15.62 13.67
N PRO A 80 10.44 16.84 13.47
CA PRO A 80 9.04 17.09 13.21
C PRO A 80 8.65 16.57 11.82
N CYS A 81 8.49 15.26 11.73
CA CYS A 81 7.74 14.70 10.63
C CYS A 81 6.26 14.80 11.00
N PRO A 82 5.49 15.71 10.40
CA PRO A 82 4.14 16.06 10.88
C PRO A 82 3.17 14.89 10.98
N GLU A 83 3.54 13.67 10.54
CA GLU A 83 2.62 12.55 10.38
C GLU A 83 3.21 11.17 10.68
N ILE A 84 3.93 11.04 11.81
CA ILE A 84 4.47 9.74 12.27
C ILE A 84 3.38 8.66 12.47
N SER A 85 2.12 9.05 12.53
CA SER A 85 0.97 8.15 12.75
C SER A 85 0.32 7.60 11.48
N CYS A 86 0.68 8.10 10.28
CA CYS A 86 0.07 7.63 9.05
C CYS A 86 0.84 6.45 8.44
N GLY A 87 0.12 5.42 8.02
CA GLY A 87 0.69 4.22 7.36
C GLY A 87 1.23 4.46 5.94
N LEU A 88 1.07 5.69 5.41
CA LEU A 88 1.51 6.11 4.08
C LEU A 88 2.19 7.47 4.17
N CYS A 89 3.37 7.61 3.59
CA CYS A 89 4.17 8.82 3.62
C CYS A 89 4.82 9.06 2.28
N MET A 90 5.00 10.33 1.91
CA MET A 90 5.68 10.77 0.71
C MET A 90 7.00 11.46 1.04
N SER A 91 8.01 11.26 0.21
CA SER A 91 9.25 12.01 0.17
C SER A 91 9.74 12.15 -1.26
N TYR A 92 10.78 12.95 -1.48
CA TYR A 92 11.41 13.13 -2.78
C TYR A 92 12.65 12.27 -2.92
N MET A 93 12.92 11.82 -4.14
CA MET A 93 14.13 11.09 -4.49
C MET A 93 15.32 12.04 -4.60
N ASP A 94 16.33 11.82 -3.78
CA ASP A 94 17.64 12.45 -4.01
C ASP A 94 18.39 11.73 -5.15
N GLU A 95 19.51 12.30 -5.60
CA GLU A 95 20.33 11.74 -6.69
C GLU A 95 20.80 10.30 -6.39
N ARG A 96 21.00 9.97 -5.13
CA ARG A 96 21.50 8.65 -4.70
C ARG A 96 20.42 7.60 -4.84
N ILE A 97 19.19 7.91 -4.42
CA ILE A 97 18.02 7.03 -4.59
C ILE A 97 17.72 6.86 -6.09
N GLN A 98 17.78 7.96 -6.87
CA GLN A 98 17.59 7.90 -8.32
C GLN A 98 18.62 6.99 -8.99
N GLY A 99 19.91 7.16 -8.66
CA GLY A 99 20.98 6.33 -9.21
C GLY A 99 20.82 4.84 -8.85
N ALA A 100 20.40 4.53 -7.61
CA ALA A 100 20.15 3.17 -7.19
C ALA A 100 18.93 2.55 -7.91
N LEU A 101 17.86 3.34 -8.07
CA LEU A 101 16.67 2.91 -8.80
C LEU A 101 16.96 2.69 -10.29
N TYR A 102 17.74 3.59 -10.91
CA TYR A 102 18.18 3.44 -12.30
C TYR A 102 18.99 2.15 -12.50
N ARG A 103 19.95 1.85 -11.61
CA ARG A 103 20.71 0.58 -11.65
C ARG A 103 19.79 -0.64 -11.57
N LEU A 104 18.81 -0.62 -10.66
CA LEU A 104 17.86 -1.73 -10.52
C LEU A 104 17.04 -1.93 -11.80
N LEU A 105 16.53 -0.85 -12.38
CA LEU A 105 15.68 -0.93 -13.57
C LEU A 105 16.48 -1.30 -14.83
N SER A 106 17.75 -0.85 -14.94
CA SER A 106 18.63 -1.22 -16.06
C SER A 106 18.93 -2.71 -16.14
N LEU A 107 18.76 -3.47 -15.05
CA LEU A 107 18.89 -4.93 -15.07
C LEU A 107 17.81 -5.62 -15.92
N LEU A 108 16.72 -4.94 -16.25
CA LEU A 108 15.71 -5.47 -17.18
C LEU A 108 16.28 -5.70 -18.59
N ASP A 109 17.34 -4.95 -18.96
CA ASP A 109 18.06 -5.11 -20.22
C ASP A 109 19.16 -6.19 -20.14
N SER A 110 19.45 -6.71 -18.94
CA SER A 110 20.47 -7.74 -18.67
C SER A 110 19.92 -8.84 -17.76
N PRO A 111 19.01 -9.70 -18.23
CA PRO A 111 18.30 -10.68 -17.41
C PRO A 111 19.22 -11.64 -16.63
N ASP A 112 20.38 -11.97 -17.17
CA ASP A 112 21.36 -12.89 -16.56
C ASP A 112 21.95 -12.31 -15.27
N ASP A 113 22.00 -10.97 -15.14
CA ASP A 113 22.56 -10.28 -13.99
C ASP A 113 21.54 -10.10 -12.86
N ILE A 114 20.25 -10.28 -13.13
CA ILE A 114 19.15 -9.98 -12.18
C ILE A 114 19.34 -10.75 -10.88
N GLN A 115 19.65 -12.05 -10.95
CA GLN A 115 19.75 -12.89 -9.74
C GLN A 115 20.81 -12.40 -8.76
N VAL A 116 21.90 -11.83 -9.26
CA VAL A 116 23.03 -11.37 -8.44
C VAL A 116 22.92 -9.90 -8.09
N LEU A 117 22.62 -9.04 -9.06
CA LEU A 117 22.70 -7.59 -8.89
C LEU A 117 21.40 -6.97 -8.37
N ALA A 118 20.22 -7.54 -8.67
CA ALA A 118 18.97 -6.96 -8.21
C ALA A 118 18.82 -6.96 -6.67
N PRO A 119 19.21 -8.00 -5.91
CA PRO A 119 19.22 -7.94 -4.46
C PRO A 119 20.10 -6.83 -3.90
N LEU A 120 21.27 -6.59 -4.50
CA LEU A 120 22.21 -5.55 -4.07
C LEU A 120 21.65 -4.15 -4.34
N ALA A 121 21.16 -3.89 -5.55
CA ALA A 121 20.56 -2.61 -5.92
C ALA A 121 19.31 -2.32 -5.08
N ARG A 122 18.46 -3.34 -4.84
CA ARG A 122 17.29 -3.24 -3.97
C ARG A 122 17.69 -2.90 -2.54
N ARG A 123 18.71 -3.58 -2.00
CA ARG A 123 19.21 -3.31 -0.65
C ARG A 123 19.78 -1.89 -0.53
N GLU A 124 20.46 -1.39 -1.56
CA GLU A 124 20.92 0.00 -1.59
C GLU A 124 19.75 0.99 -1.51
N ILE A 125 18.67 0.77 -2.28
CA ILE A 125 17.48 1.63 -2.25
C ILE A 125 16.87 1.67 -0.84
N ILE A 126 16.69 0.51 -0.20
CA ILE A 126 16.15 0.41 1.16
C ILE A 126 17.07 1.13 2.16
N TYR A 127 18.38 0.93 2.05
CA TYR A 127 19.37 1.62 2.87
C TYR A 127 19.28 3.15 2.71
N ARG A 128 19.22 3.66 1.45
CA ARG A 128 19.12 5.10 1.19
C ARG A 128 17.83 5.69 1.76
N ALA A 129 16.71 5.01 1.63
CA ALA A 129 15.45 5.42 2.23
C ALA A 129 15.51 5.40 3.77
N LEU A 130 16.24 4.42 4.36
CA LEU A 130 16.41 4.26 5.81
C LEU A 130 17.27 5.37 6.44
N ILE A 131 18.29 5.85 5.73
CA ILE A 131 19.15 6.96 6.21
C ILE A 131 18.65 8.34 5.82
N GLY A 132 17.65 8.44 4.92
CA GLY A 132 17.01 9.67 4.50
C GLY A 132 15.80 10.05 5.36
N GLU A 133 14.98 10.97 4.86
CA GLU A 133 13.78 11.50 5.54
C GLU A 133 12.79 10.42 5.98
N MET A 134 12.72 9.27 5.27
CA MET A 134 11.85 8.15 5.62
C MET A 134 12.41 7.26 6.74
N GLY A 135 13.67 7.44 7.11
CA GLY A 135 14.36 6.58 8.08
C GLY A 135 13.65 6.44 9.42
N PRO A 136 13.27 7.52 10.12
CA PRO A 136 12.57 7.41 11.41
C PRO A 136 11.29 6.59 11.32
N ARG A 137 10.56 6.70 10.20
CA ARG A 137 9.32 5.94 9.96
C ARG A 137 9.60 4.48 9.68
N MET A 138 10.59 4.18 8.82
CA MET A 138 10.97 2.81 8.50
C MET A 138 11.42 2.06 9.76
N ARG A 139 12.18 2.70 10.64
CA ARG A 139 12.57 2.11 11.93
C ARG A 139 11.39 1.82 12.84
N LYS A 140 10.40 2.73 12.90
CA LYS A 140 9.17 2.48 13.68
C LYS A 140 8.36 1.29 13.17
N PHE A 141 8.44 0.95 11.89
CA PHE A 141 7.73 -0.21 11.35
C PHE A 141 8.33 -1.53 11.78
N VAL A 142 9.64 -1.57 11.98
CA VAL A 142 10.35 -2.82 12.32
C VAL A 142 10.56 -2.99 13.82
N ALA A 143 10.44 -1.93 14.61
CA ALA A 143 10.48 -2.07 16.05
C ALA A 143 9.34 -3.00 16.53
N ALA A 144 9.69 -4.19 17.04
CA ALA A 144 8.78 -5.29 17.32
C ALA A 144 7.61 -4.90 18.21
N ASP A 145 7.84 -3.97 19.16
CA ASP A 145 6.84 -3.45 20.08
C ASP A 145 6.20 -2.13 19.64
N SER A 146 6.53 -1.65 18.44
CA SER A 146 5.91 -0.43 17.96
C SER A 146 4.42 -0.62 17.71
N GLN A 147 3.65 0.42 18.01
CA GLN A 147 2.23 0.48 17.70
C GLN A 147 1.96 0.18 16.20
N ALA A 148 2.83 0.68 15.31
CA ALA A 148 2.73 0.45 13.87
C ALA A 148 2.90 -1.03 13.50
N ASN A 149 3.85 -1.74 14.12
CA ASN A 149 4.05 -3.18 13.90
C ASN A 149 2.85 -3.99 14.39
N ARG A 150 2.30 -3.69 15.57
CA ARG A 150 1.10 -4.37 16.08
C ARG A 150 -0.10 -4.15 15.14
N ILE A 151 -0.31 -2.94 14.66
CA ILE A 151 -1.38 -2.66 13.69
C ILE A 151 -1.12 -3.33 12.34
N SER A 152 0.14 -3.44 11.89
CA SER A 152 0.48 -4.20 10.67
C SER A 152 0.06 -5.66 10.78
N ARG A 153 0.26 -6.30 11.94
CA ARG A 153 -0.21 -7.68 12.19
C ARG A 153 -1.73 -7.78 12.14
N VAL A 154 -2.45 -6.86 12.80
CA VAL A 154 -3.92 -6.79 12.74
C VAL A 154 -4.41 -6.66 11.29
N ILE A 155 -3.76 -5.82 10.48
CA ILE A 155 -4.10 -5.66 9.06
C ILE A 155 -3.87 -6.97 8.30
N SER A 156 -2.78 -7.68 8.60
CA SER A 156 -2.49 -8.99 7.99
C SER A 156 -3.56 -10.03 8.33
N THR A 157 -3.98 -10.11 9.60
CA THR A 157 -5.08 -10.97 10.05
C THR A 157 -6.39 -10.61 9.35
N LEU A 158 -6.74 -9.32 9.31
CA LEU A 158 -7.94 -8.86 8.60
C LEU A 158 -7.94 -9.23 7.12
N ARG A 159 -6.79 -9.16 6.46
CA ARG A 159 -6.65 -9.55 5.05
C ARG A 159 -6.78 -11.06 4.85
N GLY A 160 -6.28 -11.85 5.77
CA GLY A 160 -6.42 -13.31 5.72
C GLY A 160 -7.85 -13.80 6.00
N ARG A 161 -8.61 -13.04 6.81
CA ARG A 161 -9.95 -13.41 7.28
C ARG A 161 -11.03 -12.38 6.90
N TYR A 162 -10.85 -11.63 5.80
CA TYR A 162 -11.77 -10.54 5.43
C TYR A 162 -13.21 -10.99 5.17
N THR A 163 -13.42 -12.27 4.80
CA THR A 163 -14.75 -12.86 4.55
C THR A 163 -15.52 -13.17 5.82
N GLU A 164 -14.82 -13.31 6.96
CA GLU A 164 -15.40 -13.67 8.25
C GLU A 164 -16.02 -12.45 8.96
N PRO A 165 -16.96 -12.65 9.89
CA PRO A 165 -17.43 -11.59 10.76
C PRO A 165 -16.28 -10.97 11.57
N LEU A 166 -16.23 -9.64 11.63
CA LEU A 166 -15.20 -8.93 12.39
C LEU A 166 -15.41 -9.09 13.89
N ARG A 167 -14.41 -9.60 14.60
CA ARG A 167 -14.38 -9.73 16.06
C ARG A 167 -13.27 -8.85 16.63
N VAL A 168 -13.62 -7.63 16.99
CA VAL A 168 -12.65 -6.61 17.44
C VAL A 168 -11.89 -7.07 18.68
N LYS A 169 -12.55 -7.78 19.60
CA LYS A 169 -11.94 -8.33 20.80
C LYS A 169 -10.80 -9.30 20.49
N GLU A 170 -11.03 -10.25 19.57
CA GLU A 170 -10.01 -11.22 19.15
C GLU A 170 -8.79 -10.50 18.52
N LEU A 171 -9.04 -9.50 17.66
CA LEU A 171 -7.96 -8.71 17.06
C LEU A 171 -7.15 -7.91 18.09
N ALA A 172 -7.81 -7.40 19.13
CA ALA A 172 -7.15 -6.67 20.20
C ALA A 172 -6.26 -7.60 21.04
N GLU A 173 -6.76 -8.80 21.37
CA GLU A 173 -6.01 -9.84 22.08
C GLU A 173 -4.78 -10.28 21.26
N GLU A 174 -4.94 -10.57 19.95
CA GLU A 174 -3.84 -10.93 19.05
C GLU A 174 -2.75 -9.83 18.97
N ALA A 175 -3.14 -8.55 19.10
CA ALA A 175 -2.23 -7.41 19.08
C ALA A 175 -1.65 -7.04 20.44
N ASN A 176 -2.04 -7.73 21.52
CA ASN A 176 -1.75 -7.35 22.91
C ASN A 176 -2.14 -5.89 23.20
N MET A 177 -3.38 -5.53 22.89
CA MET A 177 -3.97 -4.21 23.06
C MET A 177 -5.34 -4.30 23.71
N SER A 178 -5.80 -3.22 24.38
CA SER A 178 -7.23 -3.07 24.67
C SER A 178 -8.00 -2.73 23.37
N GLU A 179 -9.29 -3.00 23.31
CA GLU A 179 -10.13 -2.68 22.15
C GLU A 179 -10.08 -1.17 21.82
N SER A 180 -10.11 -0.32 22.83
CA SER A 180 -10.02 1.13 22.64
C SER A 180 -8.67 1.56 22.07
N THR A 181 -7.57 1.00 22.58
CA THR A 181 -6.21 1.23 22.07
C THR A 181 -6.09 0.76 20.64
N LEU A 182 -6.58 -0.46 20.34
CA LEU A 182 -6.61 -0.97 18.97
C LEU A 182 -7.36 -0.02 18.04
N PHE A 183 -8.56 0.43 18.43
CA PHE A 183 -9.40 1.28 17.60
C PHE A 183 -8.72 2.62 17.29
N HIS A 184 -8.15 3.25 18.32
CA HIS A 184 -7.43 4.51 18.17
C HIS A 184 -6.20 4.36 17.28
N SER A 185 -5.34 3.38 17.57
CA SER A 185 -4.10 3.10 16.83
C SER A 185 -4.36 2.71 15.39
N PHE A 186 -5.37 1.86 15.17
CA PHE A 186 -5.76 1.44 13.83
C PHE A 186 -6.23 2.63 12.99
N LYS A 187 -7.05 3.52 13.58
CA LYS A 187 -7.49 4.74 12.91
C LYS A 187 -6.36 5.71 12.65
N GLN A 188 -5.39 5.84 13.56
CA GLN A 188 -4.19 6.64 13.32
C GLN A 188 -3.39 6.16 12.10
N VAL A 189 -3.16 4.84 11.99
CA VAL A 189 -2.35 4.25 10.92
C VAL A 189 -3.10 4.20 9.58
N THR A 190 -4.38 3.81 9.61
CA THR A 190 -5.15 3.51 8.39
C THR A 190 -6.11 4.63 7.98
N ARG A 191 -6.32 5.63 8.85
CA ARG A 191 -7.34 6.69 8.70
C ARG A 191 -8.78 6.17 8.62
N MET A 192 -9.02 4.93 9.04
CA MET A 192 -10.35 4.33 9.07
C MET A 192 -10.50 3.35 10.23
N SER A 193 -11.74 3.01 10.60
CA SER A 193 -11.99 1.97 11.60
C SER A 193 -11.69 0.57 11.04
N PRO A 194 -11.44 -0.45 11.90
CA PRO A 194 -11.27 -1.84 11.45
C PRO A 194 -12.43 -2.34 10.58
N LEU A 195 -13.67 -2.00 10.94
CA LEU A 195 -14.84 -2.36 10.16
C LEU A 195 -14.88 -1.70 8.76
N GLN A 196 -14.56 -0.41 8.69
CA GLN A 196 -14.47 0.31 7.40
C GLN A 196 -13.35 -0.28 6.53
N PHE A 197 -12.24 -0.67 7.15
CA PHE A 197 -11.12 -1.30 6.47
C PHE A 197 -11.53 -2.65 5.88
N GLN A 198 -12.16 -3.54 6.68
CA GLN A 198 -12.66 -4.83 6.21
C GLN A 198 -13.68 -4.67 5.07
N LYS A 199 -14.62 -3.74 5.20
CA LYS A 199 -15.59 -3.45 4.14
C LYS A 199 -14.91 -3.04 2.84
N LYS A 200 -13.92 -2.14 2.88
CA LYS A 200 -13.15 -1.77 1.69
C LYS A 200 -12.43 -2.97 1.08
N LEU A 201 -11.77 -3.81 1.90
CA LEU A 201 -11.13 -5.04 1.40
C LEU A 201 -12.13 -5.93 0.65
N ARG A 202 -13.31 -6.17 1.22
CA ARG A 202 -14.38 -6.97 0.58
C ARG A 202 -14.79 -6.37 -0.77
N LEU A 203 -15.00 -5.07 -0.83
CA LEU A 203 -15.45 -4.39 -2.04
C LEU A 203 -14.39 -4.40 -3.14
N TYR A 204 -13.12 -4.16 -2.80
CA TYR A 204 -12.01 -4.27 -3.76
C TYR A 204 -11.83 -5.69 -4.27
N GLU A 205 -11.93 -6.69 -3.39
CA GLU A 205 -11.81 -8.09 -3.79
C GLU A 205 -13.00 -8.53 -4.65
N ALA A 206 -14.22 -8.12 -4.32
CA ALA A 206 -15.38 -8.37 -5.18
C ALA A 206 -15.20 -7.78 -6.57
N ARG A 207 -14.69 -6.54 -6.66
CA ARG A 207 -14.36 -5.89 -7.94
C ARG A 207 -13.35 -6.71 -8.74
N ARG A 208 -12.29 -7.17 -8.08
CA ARG A 208 -11.28 -8.04 -8.69
C ARG A 208 -11.92 -9.33 -9.23
N LEU A 209 -12.67 -10.04 -8.40
CA LEU A 209 -13.35 -11.29 -8.78
C LEU A 209 -14.28 -11.12 -9.98
N MET A 210 -15.07 -10.03 -10.00
CA MET A 210 -15.95 -9.73 -11.12
C MET A 210 -15.15 -9.41 -12.40
N LEU A 211 -14.01 -8.74 -12.30
CA LEU A 211 -13.17 -8.39 -13.45
C LEU A 211 -12.40 -9.60 -13.98
N THR A 212 -11.71 -10.34 -13.10
CA THR A 212 -10.75 -11.40 -13.49
C THR A 212 -11.40 -12.76 -13.65
N GLU A 213 -12.39 -13.10 -12.82
CA GLU A 213 -13.07 -14.39 -12.84
C GLU A 213 -14.44 -14.34 -13.52
N GLY A 214 -14.90 -13.14 -13.89
CA GLY A 214 -16.18 -12.97 -14.56
C GLY A 214 -17.40 -13.19 -13.66
N LEU A 215 -17.24 -13.19 -12.33
CA LEU A 215 -18.35 -13.47 -11.43
C LEU A 215 -19.45 -12.42 -11.53
N GLU A 216 -20.69 -12.85 -11.40
CA GLU A 216 -21.82 -11.94 -11.22
C GLU A 216 -21.76 -11.25 -9.85
N ALA A 217 -22.32 -10.04 -9.77
CA ALA A 217 -22.28 -9.21 -8.57
C ALA A 217 -22.85 -9.91 -7.32
N ALA A 218 -23.94 -10.68 -7.48
CA ALA A 218 -24.53 -11.44 -6.39
C ALA A 218 -23.57 -12.54 -5.87
N THR A 219 -23.00 -13.31 -6.79
CA THR A 219 -22.02 -14.36 -6.45
C THR A 219 -20.77 -13.77 -5.82
N ALA A 220 -20.23 -12.68 -6.38
CA ALA A 220 -19.08 -11.99 -5.81
C ALA A 220 -19.37 -11.47 -4.40
N SER A 221 -20.58 -10.93 -4.16
CA SER A 221 -20.98 -10.44 -2.84
C SER A 221 -20.91 -11.51 -1.75
N TYR A 222 -21.46 -12.70 -2.03
CA TYR A 222 -21.40 -13.82 -1.08
C TYR A 222 -19.96 -14.30 -0.87
N ARG A 223 -19.18 -14.39 -1.95
CA ARG A 223 -17.79 -14.87 -1.87
C ARG A 223 -16.88 -13.99 -1.03
N VAL A 224 -17.17 -12.70 -0.95
CA VAL A 224 -16.43 -11.77 -0.09
C VAL A 224 -17.04 -11.54 1.29
N GLY A 225 -18.08 -12.32 1.66
CA GLY A 225 -18.65 -12.35 3.00
C GLY A 225 -19.79 -11.36 3.26
N TYR A 226 -20.48 -10.88 2.20
CA TYR A 226 -21.77 -10.19 2.38
C TYR A 226 -22.91 -11.20 2.46
N GLU A 227 -23.83 -10.98 3.37
CA GLU A 227 -25.04 -11.80 3.53
C GLU A 227 -26.16 -11.34 2.59
N SER A 228 -26.10 -10.10 2.09
CA SER A 228 -27.12 -9.50 1.22
C SER A 228 -26.50 -8.81 0.00
N PRO A 229 -26.81 -9.27 -1.23
CA PRO A 229 -26.39 -8.61 -2.46
C PRO A 229 -26.90 -7.17 -2.59
N SER A 230 -28.07 -6.86 -2.02
CA SER A 230 -28.62 -5.50 -2.01
C SER A 230 -27.82 -4.57 -1.10
N HIS A 231 -27.36 -5.06 0.05
CA HIS A 231 -26.49 -4.30 0.93
C HIS A 231 -25.11 -4.08 0.28
N PHE A 232 -24.55 -5.13 -0.30
CA PHE A 232 -23.32 -5.06 -1.07
C PHE A 232 -23.40 -4.00 -2.19
N SER A 233 -24.44 -4.04 -3.03
CA SER A 233 -24.57 -3.13 -4.16
C SER A 233 -24.66 -1.66 -3.74
N ARG A 234 -25.32 -1.37 -2.62
CA ARG A 234 -25.35 -0.01 -2.04
C ARG A 234 -23.99 0.46 -1.55
N GLU A 235 -23.26 -0.39 -0.82
CA GLU A 235 -21.92 -0.04 -0.34
C GLU A 235 -20.91 0.06 -1.49
N TYR A 236 -21.02 -0.82 -2.48
CA TYR A 236 -20.22 -0.78 -3.70
C TYR A 236 -20.40 0.54 -4.46
N SER A 237 -21.66 0.91 -4.73
CA SER A 237 -21.97 2.16 -5.45
C SER A 237 -21.52 3.40 -4.68
N ARG A 238 -21.57 3.36 -3.35
CA ARG A 238 -21.04 4.45 -2.52
C ARG A 238 -19.52 4.59 -2.63
N LEU A 239 -18.79 3.46 -2.74
CA LEU A 239 -17.33 3.47 -2.82
C LEU A 239 -16.83 3.81 -4.22
N PHE A 240 -17.43 3.22 -5.27
CA PHE A 240 -16.94 3.32 -6.64
C PHE A 240 -17.72 4.29 -7.53
N GLY A 241 -18.77 4.90 -7.02
CA GLY A 241 -19.60 5.88 -7.76
C GLY A 241 -20.59 5.27 -8.78
N SER A 242 -20.54 3.95 -8.99
CA SER A 242 -21.40 3.25 -9.96
C SER A 242 -21.78 1.85 -9.46
N SER A 243 -22.86 1.29 -10.04
CA SER A 243 -23.26 -0.07 -9.67
C SER A 243 -22.20 -1.09 -10.05
N PRO A 244 -22.12 -2.25 -9.36
CA PRO A 244 -21.11 -3.28 -9.64
C PRO A 244 -21.04 -3.69 -11.11
N ARG A 245 -22.19 -3.85 -11.75
CA ARG A 245 -22.28 -4.24 -13.16
C ARG A 245 -21.78 -3.14 -14.10
N ALA A 246 -22.19 -1.90 -13.87
CA ALA A 246 -21.81 -0.76 -14.71
C ALA A 246 -20.31 -0.46 -14.59
N ASP A 247 -19.76 -0.52 -13.38
CA ASP A 247 -18.35 -0.31 -13.12
C ASP A 247 -17.47 -1.37 -13.82
N VAL A 248 -17.84 -2.65 -13.69
CA VAL A 248 -17.11 -3.75 -14.35
C VAL A 248 -17.20 -3.68 -15.87
N GLN A 249 -18.34 -3.29 -16.42
CA GLN A 249 -18.51 -3.10 -17.87
C GLN A 249 -17.59 -1.98 -18.38
N LEU A 250 -17.57 -0.85 -17.69
CA LEU A 250 -16.68 0.28 -18.02
C LEU A 250 -15.21 -0.15 -18.00
N LEU A 251 -14.78 -0.82 -16.93
CA LEU A 251 -13.39 -1.26 -16.77
C LEU A 251 -12.98 -2.31 -17.81
N ARG A 252 -13.86 -3.25 -18.16
CA ARG A 252 -13.60 -4.21 -19.24
C ARG A 252 -13.47 -3.53 -20.58
N GLY A 253 -14.28 -2.52 -20.87
CA GLY A 253 -14.16 -1.70 -22.09
C GLY A 253 -12.79 -1.02 -22.18
N VAL A 254 -12.32 -0.44 -21.08
CA VAL A 254 -10.98 0.17 -21.01
C VAL A 254 -9.85 -0.85 -21.15
N LEU A 255 -10.00 -2.04 -20.55
CA LEU A 255 -8.99 -3.11 -20.65
C LEU A 255 -8.99 -3.77 -22.03
N GLY A 256 -10.17 -3.98 -22.66
CA GLY A 256 -10.32 -4.60 -23.98
C GLY A 256 -9.84 -3.70 -25.13
N SER A 257 -9.99 -2.39 -25.00
CA SER A 257 -9.47 -1.44 -26.01
C SER A 257 -7.94 -1.34 -26.06
N ARG A 258 -7.22 -1.90 -25.08
CA ARG A 258 -5.76 -1.97 -25.04
C ARG A 258 -5.17 -3.20 -25.76
N GLY A 259 -6.00 -4.11 -26.24
CA GLY A 259 -5.57 -5.41 -26.83
C GLY A 259 -5.66 -5.50 -28.35
N GLN A 260 -6.03 -4.46 -29.08
CA GLN A 260 -5.95 -4.46 -30.54
C GLN A 260 -4.68 -3.74 -31.00
N PRO A 261 -3.68 -4.46 -31.51
CA PRO A 261 -2.59 -3.83 -32.27
C PRO A 261 -3.18 -3.20 -33.55
N ALA A 262 -2.82 -1.96 -33.81
CA ALA A 262 -3.11 -1.28 -35.07
C ALA A 262 -2.24 -1.85 -36.19
#